data_4b306fea43d5e8d43a674a8274d0d875
#
_entry.id   4b306fea43d5e8d43a674a8274d0d875
#
_cell.length_a   1.000
_cell.length_b   1.000
_cell.length_c   1.000
_cell.angle_alpha   90.00
_cell.angle_beta   90.00
_cell.angle_gamma   90.00
#
_symmetry.space_group_name_H-M   'P 1'
#
loop_
_entity.id
_entity.type
_entity.pdbx_description
1 polymer ?
#
loop_
_entity_poly.entity_id
_entity_poly.type
_entity_poly.pdbx_seq_one_letter_code
_entity_poly.pdbx_strand_id
1 'polypeptide(L)'
;VGQLNVWVFKINTKRGWEFDQYFRSRARGAYELGDEGWIRSASSLRYIREEVKRGDLFFCYEVDRKWVVGVARAASDGRDTGMGSLLDFCPPREAVRLKNPLVRHPDLDHILAFSPQRGRGTVQKIDRDEFARLRRLMLRKNPEQAEALRRLLG
;
A
#
# COMPACT_ATOMS: atom_id res chain seq x y z
N VAL A 1 21.14 -8.46 3.66
CA VAL A 1 19.76 -8.04 3.82
C VAL A 1 19.41 -7.09 2.69
N GLY A 2 18.49 -7.49 1.82
CA GLY A 2 18.07 -6.67 0.70
C GLY A 2 17.32 -5.43 1.15
N GLN A 3 17.34 -4.40 0.31
CA GLN A 3 16.55 -3.22 0.54
C GLN A 3 15.07 -3.53 0.35
N LEU A 4 14.25 -3.06 1.26
CA LEU A 4 12.80 -3.15 1.12
C LEU A 4 12.32 -2.19 0.04
N ASN A 5 11.36 -2.63 -0.74
CA ASN A 5 10.63 -1.75 -1.64
C ASN A 5 9.42 -1.17 -0.92
N VAL A 6 9.00 -0.01 -1.37
CA VAL A 6 7.83 0.68 -0.83
C VAL A 6 6.86 0.93 -1.98
N TRP A 7 5.60 0.62 -1.74
CA TRP A 7 4.57 0.62 -2.77
C TRP A 7 3.36 1.42 -2.32
N VAL A 8 2.62 1.93 -3.28
CA VAL A 8 1.26 2.44 -3.08
C VAL A 8 0.30 1.40 -3.64
N PHE A 9 -0.73 1.08 -2.87
CA PHE A 9 -1.84 0.24 -3.30
C PHE A 9 -3.10 1.08 -3.30
N LYS A 10 -3.69 1.26 -4.47
CA LYS A 10 -4.86 2.14 -4.66
C LYS A 10 -6.15 1.35 -4.57
N ILE A 11 -7.06 1.81 -3.74
CA ILE A 11 -8.39 1.24 -3.59
C ILE A 11 -9.45 2.31 -3.79
N ASN A 12 -10.68 1.88 -4.04
CA ASN A 12 -11.82 2.76 -4.20
C ASN A 12 -12.95 2.28 -3.28
N THR A 13 -13.25 3.03 -2.23
CA THR A 13 -14.24 2.61 -1.24
C THR A 13 -15.66 2.57 -1.80
N LYS A 14 -15.93 3.33 -2.88
CA LYS A 14 -17.22 3.27 -3.56
C LYS A 14 -17.49 1.94 -4.23
N ARG A 15 -16.43 1.16 -4.47
CA ARG A 15 -16.55 -0.19 -5.02
C ARG A 15 -16.53 -1.27 -3.93
N GLY A 16 -16.64 -0.87 -2.68
CA GLY A 16 -16.63 -1.79 -1.55
C GLY A 16 -15.25 -2.26 -1.11
N TRP A 17 -14.20 -1.62 -1.57
CA TRP A 17 -12.85 -1.99 -1.21
C TRP A 17 -12.33 -1.06 -0.13
N GLU A 18 -12.22 -1.58 1.09
CA GLU A 18 -11.81 -0.81 2.25
C GLU A 18 -10.55 -1.38 2.88
N PHE A 19 -9.77 -0.53 3.55
CA PHE A 19 -8.51 -0.89 4.19
C PHE A 19 -8.68 -2.04 5.17
N ASP A 20 -9.65 -1.94 6.07
CA ASP A 20 -9.85 -2.97 7.09
C ASP A 20 -10.20 -4.32 6.48
N GLN A 21 -10.93 -4.32 5.39
CA GLN A 21 -11.31 -5.55 4.70
C GLN A 21 -10.10 -6.24 4.07
N TYR A 22 -9.22 -5.50 3.43
CA TYR A 22 -8.11 -6.08 2.66
C TYR A 22 -6.84 -6.28 3.46
N PHE A 23 -6.60 -5.44 4.45
CA PHE A 23 -5.33 -5.44 5.15
C PHE A 23 -5.44 -5.83 6.62
N ARG A 24 -6.64 -5.84 7.19
CA ARG A 24 -6.84 -6.04 8.63
C ARG A 24 -7.87 -7.08 9.02
N SER A 25 -8.76 -7.50 8.13
CA SER A 25 -9.89 -8.37 8.51
C SER A 25 -9.54 -9.84 8.67
N ARG A 26 -8.37 -10.26 8.21
CA ARG A 26 -7.93 -11.65 8.23
C ARG A 26 -6.51 -11.75 8.76
N ALA A 27 -6.19 -12.89 9.37
CA ALA A 27 -4.81 -13.19 9.76
C ALA A 27 -3.89 -13.19 8.54
N ARG A 28 -4.43 -13.51 7.37
CA ARG A 28 -3.79 -13.35 6.07
C ARG A 28 -4.72 -12.60 5.16
N GLY A 29 -4.31 -11.50 4.62
CA GLY A 29 -4.99 -10.91 3.49
C GLY A 29 -4.39 -11.50 2.21
N ALA A 30 -5.07 -12.44 1.59
CA ALA A 30 -4.66 -12.99 0.31
C ALA A 30 -5.59 -12.47 -0.77
N TYR A 31 -5.01 -11.89 -1.81
CA TYR A 31 -5.77 -11.32 -2.91
C TYR A 31 -5.31 -11.90 -4.22
N GLU A 32 -6.26 -12.42 -4.96
CA GLU A 32 -6.02 -12.87 -6.31
C GLU A 32 -6.10 -11.68 -7.23
N LEU A 33 -5.01 -11.43 -7.94
CA LEU A 33 -4.84 -10.29 -8.82
C LEU A 33 -4.58 -10.82 -10.23
N GLY A 34 -5.42 -10.48 -11.18
CA GLY A 34 -5.24 -10.97 -12.54
C GLY A 34 -6.32 -10.47 -13.48
N ASP A 35 -6.44 -11.12 -14.63
CA ASP A 35 -7.32 -10.68 -15.71
C ASP A 35 -8.78 -10.62 -15.29
N GLU A 36 -9.22 -11.53 -14.43
CA GLU A 36 -10.56 -11.53 -13.88
C GLU A 36 -10.67 -10.74 -12.59
N GLY A 37 -9.53 -10.28 -12.06
CA GLY A 37 -9.46 -9.43 -10.89
C GLY A 37 -9.67 -7.97 -11.24
N TRP A 38 -9.55 -7.15 -10.24
CA TRP A 38 -9.75 -5.71 -10.37
C TRP A 38 -8.47 -4.95 -10.73
N ILE A 39 -7.32 -5.59 -10.72
CA ILE A 39 -6.06 -5.00 -11.19
C ILE A 39 -5.88 -5.35 -12.66
N ARG A 40 -6.01 -4.35 -13.51
CA ARG A 40 -5.87 -4.52 -14.97
C ARG A 40 -4.61 -3.89 -15.54
N SER A 41 -3.90 -3.10 -14.75
CA SER A 41 -2.67 -2.45 -15.19
C SER A 41 -1.57 -3.49 -15.35
N ALA A 42 -1.00 -3.57 -16.54
CA ALA A 42 0.11 -4.48 -16.85
C ALA A 42 1.32 -4.19 -15.95
N SER A 43 1.60 -2.91 -15.67
CA SER A 43 2.71 -2.54 -14.79
C SER A 43 2.47 -2.97 -13.35
N SER A 44 1.24 -2.83 -12.84
CA SER A 44 0.89 -3.28 -11.49
C SER A 44 1.04 -4.78 -11.34
N LEU A 45 0.55 -5.55 -12.32
CA LEU A 45 0.69 -7.01 -12.30
C LEU A 45 2.16 -7.42 -12.37
N ARG A 46 2.97 -6.77 -13.20
CA ARG A 46 4.40 -7.04 -13.29
C ARG A 46 5.10 -6.75 -11.97
N TYR A 47 4.80 -5.64 -11.31
CA TYR A 47 5.35 -5.32 -10.00
C TYR A 47 5.06 -6.43 -8.99
N ILE A 48 3.82 -6.88 -8.92
CA ILE A 48 3.43 -7.93 -7.97
C ILE A 48 4.11 -9.25 -8.28
N ARG A 49 4.14 -9.65 -9.56
CA ARG A 49 4.73 -10.93 -9.96
C ARG A 49 6.24 -10.97 -9.79
N GLU A 50 6.93 -9.87 -10.07
CA GLU A 50 8.38 -9.85 -10.24
C GLU A 50 9.14 -9.09 -9.15
N GLU A 51 8.55 -8.04 -8.57
CA GLU A 51 9.29 -7.10 -7.73
C GLU A 51 8.88 -7.08 -6.27
N VAL A 52 7.63 -7.36 -5.95
CA VAL A 52 7.18 -7.36 -4.55
C VAL A 52 7.79 -8.51 -3.80
N LYS A 53 8.40 -8.19 -2.66
CA LYS A 53 9.06 -9.15 -1.79
C LYS A 53 8.47 -9.11 -0.40
N ARG A 54 8.55 -10.24 0.30
CA ARG A 54 8.14 -10.33 1.68
C ARG A 54 8.80 -9.22 2.50
N GLY A 55 8.02 -8.52 3.29
CA GLY A 55 8.49 -7.41 4.10
C GLY A 55 8.36 -6.04 3.45
N ASP A 56 8.06 -5.98 2.16
CA ASP A 56 7.82 -4.72 1.47
C ASP A 56 6.63 -3.99 2.09
N LEU A 57 6.69 -2.66 2.10
CA LEU A 57 5.64 -1.82 2.66
C LEU A 57 4.65 -1.38 1.59
N PHE A 58 3.38 -1.33 1.97
CA PHE A 58 2.29 -0.88 1.13
C PHE A 58 1.53 0.25 1.81
N PHE A 59 1.55 1.42 1.19
CA PHE A 59 0.69 2.52 1.61
C PHE A 59 -0.64 2.41 0.87
N CYS A 60 -1.73 2.33 1.63
CA CYS A 60 -3.06 2.19 1.06
C CYS A 60 -3.65 3.57 0.78
N TYR A 61 -3.87 3.87 -0.50
CA TYR A 61 -4.44 5.12 -0.96
C TYR A 61 -5.87 4.92 -1.44
N GLU A 62 -6.81 5.64 -0.82
CA GLU A 62 -8.21 5.64 -1.25
C GLU A 62 -8.40 6.72 -2.30
N VAL A 63 -8.60 6.31 -3.56
CA VAL A 63 -8.66 7.23 -4.68
C VAL A 63 -9.89 8.14 -4.66
N ASP A 64 -11.00 7.65 -4.09
CA ASP A 64 -12.24 8.42 -3.96
C ASP A 64 -12.15 9.49 -2.88
N ARG A 65 -11.50 9.17 -1.75
CA ARG A 65 -11.29 10.11 -0.64
C ARG A 65 -10.02 10.92 -0.76
N LYS A 66 -9.13 10.54 -1.65
CA LYS A 66 -7.85 11.21 -1.94
C LYS A 66 -6.97 11.34 -0.70
N TRP A 67 -6.79 10.22 0.01
CA TRP A 67 -5.92 10.18 1.17
C TRP A 67 -5.27 8.80 1.35
N VAL A 68 -4.13 8.79 2.05
CA VAL A 68 -3.51 7.55 2.53
C VAL A 68 -4.14 7.19 3.86
N VAL A 69 -4.83 6.07 3.90
CA VAL A 69 -5.61 5.66 5.08
C VAL A 69 -4.83 4.74 6.01
N GLY A 70 -3.80 4.09 5.52
CA GLY A 70 -3.06 3.15 6.33
C GLY A 70 -1.85 2.58 5.62
N VAL A 71 -1.14 1.72 6.33
CA VAL A 71 0.06 1.05 5.83
C VAL A 71 0.07 -0.39 6.30
N ALA A 72 0.54 -1.28 5.43
CA ALA A 72 0.64 -2.70 5.71
C ALA A 72 1.98 -3.24 5.17
N ARG A 73 2.33 -4.45 5.58
CA ARG A 73 3.55 -5.12 5.13
C ARG A 73 3.19 -6.38 4.35
N ALA A 74 3.89 -6.64 3.26
CA ALA A 74 3.71 -7.88 2.52
C ALA A 74 4.19 -9.07 3.37
N ALA A 75 3.33 -10.07 3.50
CA ALA A 75 3.63 -11.29 4.25
C ALA A 75 4.27 -12.36 3.37
N SER A 76 4.27 -12.16 2.05
CA SER A 76 4.88 -13.06 1.08
C SER A 76 5.46 -12.28 -0.08
N ASP A 77 6.32 -12.95 -0.87
CA ASP A 77 6.64 -12.46 -2.20
C ASP A 77 5.36 -12.47 -3.05
N GLY A 78 5.25 -11.54 -3.98
CA GLY A 78 4.21 -11.61 -5.00
C GLY A 78 4.45 -12.82 -5.91
N ARG A 79 3.38 -13.43 -6.37
CA ARG A 79 3.45 -14.68 -7.13
C ARG A 79 2.54 -14.64 -8.35
N ASP A 80 2.97 -15.32 -9.38
CA ASP A 80 2.11 -15.65 -10.52
C ASP A 80 1.55 -17.05 -10.27
N THR A 81 0.24 -17.17 -10.20
CA THR A 81 -0.44 -18.45 -9.93
C THR A 81 -0.89 -19.16 -11.19
N GLY A 82 -0.64 -18.57 -12.37
CA GLY A 82 -1.18 -19.09 -13.63
C GLY A 82 -2.62 -18.68 -13.88
N MET A 83 -3.35 -18.32 -12.82
CA MET A 83 -4.72 -17.78 -12.89
C MET A 83 -4.77 -16.29 -12.55
N GLY A 84 -3.62 -15.69 -12.29
CA GLY A 84 -3.49 -14.31 -11.87
C GLY A 84 -2.28 -14.16 -10.99
N SER A 85 -2.22 -13.06 -10.26
CA SER A 85 -1.14 -12.78 -9.32
C SER A 85 -1.69 -12.78 -7.91
N LEU A 86 -0.92 -13.29 -6.96
CA LEU A 86 -1.31 -13.40 -5.57
C LEU A 86 -0.34 -12.66 -4.68
N LEU A 87 -0.87 -11.96 -3.69
CA LEU A 87 -0.10 -11.24 -2.70
C LEU A 87 -0.77 -11.39 -1.34
N ASP A 88 -0.02 -11.84 -0.34
CA ASP A 88 -0.48 -11.93 1.03
C ASP A 88 -0.02 -10.70 1.82
N PHE A 89 -0.90 -10.19 2.66
CA PHE A 89 -0.54 -9.11 3.57
C PHE A 89 -0.32 -9.63 4.99
N CYS A 90 0.38 -8.83 5.76
CA CYS A 90 0.69 -9.13 7.15
C CYS A 90 -0.58 -9.30 7.99
N PRO A 91 -0.47 -9.98 9.14
CA PRO A 91 -1.61 -10.08 10.06
C PRO A 91 -2.17 -8.70 10.41
N PRO A 92 -3.46 -8.62 10.73
CA PRO A 92 -4.11 -7.33 11.02
C PRO A 92 -3.40 -6.47 12.06
N ARG A 93 -2.78 -7.10 13.06
CA ARG A 93 -2.03 -6.37 14.10
C ARG A 93 -0.80 -5.64 13.58
N GLU A 94 -0.29 -6.04 12.42
CA GLU A 94 0.89 -5.41 11.81
C GLU A 94 0.51 -4.38 10.75
N ALA A 95 -0.76 -4.30 10.39
CA ALA A 95 -1.27 -3.26 9.54
C ALA A 95 -1.79 -2.12 10.40
N VAL A 96 -1.45 -0.89 10.06
CA VAL A 96 -1.85 0.29 10.84
C VAL A 96 -2.80 1.15 10.04
N ARG A 97 -4.00 1.34 10.57
CA ARG A 97 -4.94 2.35 10.06
C ARG A 97 -4.65 3.68 10.74
N LEU A 98 -4.42 4.72 9.95
CA LEU A 98 -4.10 6.04 10.47
C LEU A 98 -5.33 6.71 11.07
N LYS A 99 -5.20 7.24 12.29
CA LYS A 99 -6.24 8.08 12.88
C LYS A 99 -6.41 9.36 12.08
N ASN A 100 -5.29 9.92 11.62
CA ASN A 100 -5.27 11.12 10.80
C ASN A 100 -4.64 10.77 9.44
N PRO A 101 -5.47 10.48 8.41
CA PRO A 101 -4.96 10.14 7.10
C PRO A 101 -4.11 11.26 6.48
N LEU A 102 -3.21 10.89 5.60
CA LEU A 102 -2.44 11.86 4.82
C LEU A 102 -3.26 12.28 3.62
N VAL A 103 -3.63 13.56 3.58
CA VAL A 103 -4.48 14.09 2.52
C VAL A 103 -3.67 14.44 1.28
N ARG A 104 -4.29 14.32 0.10
CA ARG A 104 -3.61 14.62 -1.15
C ARG A 104 -3.05 16.04 -1.18
N HIS A 105 -3.80 17.01 -0.69
CA HIS A 105 -3.37 18.39 -0.59
C HIS A 105 -3.42 18.85 0.88
N PRO A 106 -2.33 19.31 1.47
CA PRO A 106 -0.99 19.48 0.87
C PRO A 106 -0.03 18.30 1.10
N ASP A 107 -0.41 17.27 1.85
CA ASP A 107 0.52 16.26 2.35
C ASP A 107 1.24 15.49 1.25
N LEU A 108 0.51 15.16 0.17
CA LEU A 108 1.02 14.26 -0.88
C LEU A 108 1.38 15.00 -2.19
N ASP A 109 1.41 16.34 -2.17
CA ASP A 109 1.59 17.13 -3.38
C ASP A 109 2.86 16.83 -4.17
N HIS A 110 3.93 16.46 -3.49
CA HIS A 110 5.24 16.24 -4.12
C HIS A 110 5.59 14.76 -4.29
N ILE A 111 4.61 13.87 -4.14
CA ILE A 111 4.82 12.44 -4.25
C ILE A 111 4.10 11.95 -5.51
N LEU A 112 4.89 11.65 -6.52
CA LEU A 112 4.40 11.34 -7.86
C LEU A 112 3.49 10.12 -7.93
N ALA A 113 3.69 9.15 -7.05
CA ALA A 113 2.86 7.95 -7.01
C ALA A 113 1.38 8.24 -6.74
N PHE A 114 1.06 9.39 -6.14
CA PHE A 114 -0.31 9.82 -5.88
C PHE A 114 -0.84 10.81 -6.91
N SER A 115 -0.01 11.18 -7.89
CA SER A 115 -0.41 12.08 -8.95
C SER A 115 -1.37 11.38 -9.92
N PRO A 116 -2.47 12.02 -10.33
CA PRO A 116 -3.39 11.42 -11.33
C PRO A 116 -2.71 11.13 -12.66
N GLN A 117 -1.65 11.86 -12.99
CA GLN A 117 -0.96 11.74 -14.27
C GLN A 117 0.00 10.57 -14.32
N ARG A 118 0.66 10.25 -13.21
CA ARG A 118 1.63 9.15 -13.13
C ARG A 118 1.13 7.94 -12.35
N GLY A 119 0.18 8.16 -11.46
CA GLY A 119 -0.29 7.10 -10.59
C GLY A 119 -1.47 6.32 -11.13
N ARG A 120 -1.54 6.00 -12.41
CA ARG A 120 -2.69 5.31 -13.00
C ARG A 120 -2.82 3.85 -12.60
N GLY A 121 -1.72 3.18 -12.31
CA GLY A 121 -1.77 1.78 -11.90
C GLY A 121 -2.23 1.61 -10.47
N THR A 122 -2.84 0.48 -10.16
CA THR A 122 -3.29 0.14 -8.81
C THR A 122 -2.10 0.01 -7.85
N VAL A 123 -0.98 -0.50 -8.33
CA VAL A 123 0.26 -0.62 -7.57
C VAL A 123 1.32 0.26 -8.21
N GLN A 124 1.90 1.14 -7.43
CA GLN A 124 2.97 2.04 -7.85
C GLN A 124 4.13 1.96 -6.87
N LYS A 125 5.35 2.12 -7.38
CA LYS A 125 6.55 2.11 -6.55
C LYS A 125 6.83 3.51 -6.02
N ILE A 126 7.26 3.59 -4.77
CA ILE A 126 7.67 4.82 -4.11
C ILE A 126 9.19 4.79 -3.95
N ASP A 127 9.86 5.89 -4.31
CA ASP A 127 11.31 5.97 -4.12
C ASP A 127 11.67 6.28 -2.66
N ARG A 128 12.96 6.19 -2.36
CA ARG A 128 13.47 6.33 -1.00
C ARG A 128 13.19 7.72 -0.41
N ASP A 129 13.34 8.76 -1.19
CA ASP A 129 13.12 10.14 -0.71
C ASP A 129 11.64 10.39 -0.45
N GLU A 130 10.79 9.90 -1.32
CA GLU A 130 9.34 9.98 -1.14
C GLU A 130 8.90 9.21 0.11
N PHE A 131 9.45 8.03 0.32
CA PHE A 131 9.17 7.24 1.52
C PHE A 131 9.60 8.00 2.79
N ALA A 132 10.77 8.61 2.79
CA ALA A 132 11.24 9.38 3.95
C ALA A 132 10.28 10.54 4.28
N ARG A 133 9.74 11.21 3.28
CA ARG A 133 8.73 12.26 3.47
C ARG A 133 7.43 11.71 4.04
N LEU A 134 6.94 10.61 3.48
CA LEU A 134 5.73 9.95 3.97
C LEU A 134 5.87 9.54 5.42
N ARG A 135 7.00 8.94 5.77
CA ARG A 135 7.28 8.51 7.13
C ARG A 135 7.23 9.67 8.11
N ARG A 136 7.89 10.78 7.78
CA ARG A 136 7.89 11.98 8.65
C ARG A 136 6.49 12.55 8.82
N LEU A 137 5.76 12.70 7.73
CA LEU A 137 4.39 13.21 7.77
C LEU A 137 3.47 12.33 8.59
N MET A 138 3.57 11.03 8.39
CA MET A 138 2.74 10.04 9.06
C MET A 138 2.94 10.09 10.57
N LEU A 139 4.20 10.11 11.02
CA LEU A 139 4.54 10.20 12.43
C LEU A 139 4.12 11.54 13.05
N ARG A 140 4.28 12.63 12.29
CA ARG A 140 3.90 13.96 12.78
C ARG A 140 2.38 14.11 12.95
N LYS A 141 1.61 13.57 12.01
CA LYS A 141 0.15 13.65 12.06
C LYS A 141 -0.48 12.63 13.01
N ASN A 142 0.24 11.59 13.35
CA ASN A 142 -0.27 10.49 14.18
C ASN A 142 0.66 10.18 15.35
N PRO A 143 0.90 11.16 16.25
CA PRO A 143 1.83 10.96 17.37
C PRO A 143 1.37 9.85 18.31
N GLU A 144 0.07 9.63 18.45
CA GLU A 144 -0.47 8.56 19.30
C GLU A 144 -0.18 7.16 18.75
N GLN A 145 0.11 7.06 17.46
CA GLN A 145 0.42 5.80 16.80
C GLN A 145 1.92 5.65 16.49
N ALA A 146 2.75 6.54 17.03
CA ALA A 146 4.17 6.59 16.67
C ALA A 146 4.89 5.28 16.91
N GLU A 147 4.61 4.59 18.03
CA GLU A 147 5.27 3.32 18.34
C GLU A 147 4.92 2.25 17.31
N ALA A 148 3.62 2.07 17.01
CA ALA A 148 3.17 1.10 16.03
C ALA A 148 3.71 1.41 14.63
N LEU A 149 3.71 2.68 14.25
CA LEU A 149 4.22 3.12 12.96
C LEU A 149 5.73 2.89 12.84
N ARG A 150 6.50 3.21 13.86
CA ARG A 150 7.95 2.98 13.84
C ARG A 150 8.28 1.49 13.76
N ARG A 151 7.51 0.66 14.45
CA ARG A 151 7.68 -0.79 14.39
C ARG A 151 7.44 -1.31 12.97
N LEU A 152 6.45 -0.77 12.29
CA LEU A 152 6.10 -1.19 10.94
C LEU A 152 7.03 -0.59 9.87
N LEU A 153 7.34 0.69 10.00
CA LEU A 153 8.10 1.43 8.98
C LEU A 153 9.62 1.31 9.13
N GLY A 154 10.07 0.98 10.30
CA GLY A 154 11.50 0.89 10.57
C GLY A 154 12.16 2.17 11.01
#